data_99b575b01f8d60019d1fcbc801571542
#
_entry.id   99b575b01f8d60019d1fcbc801571542
#
_cell.length_a   1.000
_cell.length_b   1.000
_cell.length_c   1.000
_cell.angle_alpha   90.00
_cell.angle_beta   90.00
_cell.angle_gamma   90.00
#
_symmetry.space_group_name_H-M   'P 1'
#
loop_
_entity.id
_entity.type
_entity.pdbx_description
1 polymer ?
#
loop_
_entity_poly.entity_id
_entity_poly.type
_entity_poly.pdbx_seq_one_letter_code
_entity_poly.pdbx_strand_id
1 'polypeptide(L)'
;MLHDYTLHCKLSELVYQPAETFMSTVKMKYSLNSEFSSVDGSDVAVCWDTTRVIVVCRGTEPTSMNDLKADLKAYKTKFKDICWLHDGFKDEVEKNLKWVDNLIKKHKAETKKFSICGHSLGGAMAHVFALYFSHVEKFSPKLFTYGSPRVGGWSFNKAWKTCDIDAHRFRN
;
A
#
# COMPACT_ATOMS: atom_id res chain seq x y z
N MET A 1 18.37 7.53 -4.39
CA MET A 1 17.45 8.04 -3.35
C MET A 1 16.39 8.99 -3.92
N LEU A 2 16.74 10.11 -4.56
CA LEU A 2 15.76 11.06 -5.13
C LEU A 2 14.84 10.40 -6.19
N HIS A 3 15.38 9.51 -7.02
CA HIS A 3 14.61 8.76 -8.03
C HIS A 3 13.54 7.82 -7.42
N ASP A 4 13.78 7.24 -6.24
CA ASP A 4 12.81 6.35 -5.60
C ASP A 4 11.58 7.12 -5.11
N TYR A 5 11.76 8.26 -4.46
CA TYR A 5 10.64 9.10 -3.99
C TYR A 5 9.77 9.58 -5.14
N THR A 6 10.39 10.04 -6.23
CA THR A 6 9.68 10.53 -7.41
C THR A 6 8.88 9.42 -8.08
N LEU A 7 9.46 8.24 -8.26
CA LEU A 7 8.76 7.11 -8.84
C LEU A 7 7.53 6.72 -8.02
N HIS A 8 7.67 6.52 -6.70
CA HIS A 8 6.57 6.11 -5.83
C HIS A 8 5.48 7.18 -5.73
N CYS A 9 5.84 8.48 -5.74
CA CYS A 9 4.88 9.58 -5.81
C CYS A 9 4.06 9.51 -7.10
N LYS A 10 4.73 9.35 -8.25
CA LYS A 10 4.07 9.26 -9.56
C LYS A 10 3.20 8.00 -9.70
N LEU A 11 3.61 6.87 -9.16
CA LEU A 11 2.78 5.66 -9.15
C LEU A 11 1.54 5.85 -8.25
N SER A 12 1.70 6.51 -7.09
CA SER A 12 0.59 6.81 -6.18
C SER A 12 -0.41 7.82 -6.75
N GLU A 13 0.01 8.68 -7.67
CA GLU A 13 -0.86 9.56 -8.47
C GLU A 13 -1.53 8.78 -9.62
N LEU A 14 -0.75 8.01 -10.35
CA LEU A 14 -1.19 7.33 -11.56
C LEU A 14 -2.24 6.24 -11.28
N VAL A 15 -2.20 5.60 -10.11
CA VAL A 15 -3.13 4.52 -9.74
C VAL A 15 -4.59 4.96 -9.67
N TYR A 16 -4.87 6.27 -9.68
CA TYR A 16 -6.23 6.83 -9.81
C TYR A 16 -6.79 6.75 -11.23
N GLN A 17 -5.97 6.48 -12.23
CA GLN A 17 -6.39 6.28 -13.60
C GLN A 17 -7.03 4.89 -13.80
N PRO A 18 -7.85 4.70 -14.87
CA PRO A 18 -8.33 3.37 -15.24
C PRO A 18 -7.18 2.35 -15.35
N ALA A 19 -7.44 1.10 -14.99
CA ALA A 19 -6.42 0.05 -14.91
C ALA A 19 -5.58 -0.10 -16.20
N GLU A 20 -6.22 -0.05 -17.37
CA GLU A 20 -5.52 -0.13 -18.66
C GLU A 20 -4.58 1.06 -18.89
N THR A 21 -5.04 2.28 -18.53
CA THR A 21 -4.22 3.50 -18.61
C THR A 21 -3.05 3.43 -17.64
N PHE A 22 -3.29 2.97 -16.40
CA PHE A 22 -2.23 2.75 -15.43
C PHE A 22 -1.17 1.79 -15.98
N MET A 23 -1.58 0.59 -16.38
CA MET A 23 -0.65 -0.46 -16.82
C MET A 23 0.14 -0.05 -18.07
N SER A 24 -0.51 0.55 -19.06
CA SER A 24 0.17 1.02 -20.29
C SER A 24 1.16 2.15 -19.99
N THR A 25 0.80 3.11 -19.14
CA THR A 25 1.68 4.21 -18.75
C THR A 25 2.88 3.72 -17.94
N VAL A 26 2.66 2.80 -17.01
CA VAL A 26 3.72 2.18 -16.19
C VAL A 26 4.71 1.45 -17.09
N LYS A 27 4.22 0.70 -18.09
CA LYS A 27 5.07 0.01 -19.06
C LYS A 27 5.89 0.98 -19.91
N MET A 28 5.25 2.00 -20.47
CA MET A 28 5.91 2.94 -21.41
C MET A 28 6.89 3.87 -20.71
N LYS A 29 6.52 4.44 -19.54
CA LYS A 29 7.34 5.48 -18.89
C LYS A 29 8.38 4.92 -17.93
N TYR A 30 8.11 3.79 -17.30
CA TYR A 30 8.96 3.26 -16.23
C TYR A 30 9.57 1.90 -16.54
N SER A 31 9.21 1.30 -17.70
CA SER A 31 9.64 -0.03 -18.11
C SER A 31 9.32 -1.14 -17.09
N LEU A 32 8.26 -0.93 -16.31
CA LEU A 32 7.76 -1.90 -15.33
C LEU A 32 6.62 -2.73 -15.95
N ASN A 33 6.60 -4.02 -15.66
CA ASN A 33 5.39 -4.82 -15.83
C ASN A 33 4.44 -4.53 -14.68
N SER A 34 3.14 -4.75 -14.86
CA SER A 34 2.16 -4.54 -13.81
C SER A 34 0.92 -5.41 -13.99
N GLU A 35 0.30 -5.74 -12.87
CA GLU A 35 -1.06 -6.29 -12.78
C GLU A 35 -1.89 -5.38 -11.86
N PHE A 36 -3.19 -5.30 -12.09
CA PHE A 36 -4.12 -4.44 -11.36
C PHE A 36 -5.30 -5.27 -10.85
N SER A 37 -5.67 -5.09 -9.59
CA SER A 37 -6.85 -5.70 -8.97
C SER A 37 -7.81 -4.62 -8.51
N SER A 38 -9.10 -4.83 -8.77
CA SER A 38 -10.20 -4.00 -8.28
C SER A 38 -11.23 -4.93 -7.66
N VAL A 39 -11.39 -4.89 -6.35
CA VAL A 39 -12.34 -5.73 -5.61
C VAL A 39 -13.17 -4.83 -4.71
N ASP A 40 -14.48 -4.74 -5.00
CA ASP A 40 -15.45 -3.94 -4.23
C ASP A 40 -14.95 -2.51 -3.94
N GLY A 41 -14.40 -1.84 -4.98
CA GLY A 41 -13.88 -0.48 -4.89
C GLY A 41 -12.51 -0.35 -4.23
N SER A 42 -11.90 -1.43 -3.80
CA SER A 42 -10.50 -1.46 -3.34
C SER A 42 -9.57 -1.78 -4.50
N ASP A 43 -8.77 -0.81 -4.89
CA ASP A 43 -7.88 -0.90 -6.03
C ASP A 43 -6.42 -0.98 -5.58
N VAL A 44 -5.72 -1.99 -6.09
CA VAL A 44 -4.30 -2.20 -5.83
C VAL A 44 -3.60 -2.64 -7.11
N ALA A 45 -2.43 -2.10 -7.37
CA ALA A 45 -1.56 -2.57 -8.44
C ALA A 45 -0.27 -3.17 -7.88
N VAL A 46 0.27 -4.16 -8.57
CA VAL A 46 1.62 -4.67 -8.32
C VAL A 46 2.45 -4.43 -9.58
N CYS A 47 3.57 -3.72 -9.42
CA CYS A 47 4.50 -3.40 -10.50
C CYS A 47 5.83 -4.11 -10.26
N TRP A 48 6.50 -4.58 -11.32
CA TRP A 48 7.79 -5.27 -11.17
C TRP A 48 8.70 -5.14 -12.39
N ASP A 49 9.98 -5.33 -12.13
CA ASP A 49 11.01 -5.61 -13.12
C ASP A 49 11.98 -6.70 -12.59
N THR A 50 13.16 -6.81 -13.16
CA THR A 50 14.18 -7.77 -12.72
C THR A 50 14.76 -7.45 -11.34
N THR A 51 14.65 -6.21 -10.87
CA THR A 51 15.34 -5.67 -9.67
C THR A 51 14.42 -5.26 -8.53
N ARG A 52 13.14 -5.04 -8.80
CA ARG A 52 12.18 -4.51 -7.82
C ARG A 52 10.78 -5.08 -7.98
N VAL A 53 10.04 -5.04 -6.86
CA VAL A 53 8.59 -5.27 -6.79
C VAL A 53 7.98 -4.12 -6.00
N ILE A 54 6.91 -3.51 -6.52
CA ILE A 54 6.25 -2.34 -5.92
C ILE A 54 4.76 -2.61 -5.82
N VAL A 55 4.19 -2.54 -4.60
CA VAL A 55 2.75 -2.53 -4.38
C VAL A 55 2.27 -1.09 -4.34
N VAL A 56 1.26 -0.76 -5.13
CA VAL A 56 0.69 0.59 -5.26
C VAL A 56 -0.78 0.54 -4.83
N CYS A 57 -1.11 1.24 -3.75
CA CYS A 57 -2.47 1.26 -3.22
C CYS A 57 -3.18 2.56 -3.63
N ARG A 58 -4.36 2.44 -4.23
CA ARG A 58 -5.22 3.57 -4.56
C ARG A 58 -5.95 4.07 -3.32
N GLY A 59 -6.06 5.37 -3.19
CA GLY A 59 -6.90 6.02 -2.20
C GLY A 59 -8.33 6.28 -2.70
N THR A 60 -9.15 6.84 -1.82
CA THR A 60 -10.48 7.34 -2.18
C THR A 60 -10.36 8.66 -2.93
N GLU A 61 -11.29 8.92 -3.86
CA GLU A 61 -11.37 10.19 -4.57
C GLU A 61 -11.56 11.36 -3.57
N PRO A 62 -10.99 12.56 -3.87
CA PRO A 62 -11.02 13.72 -2.96
C PRO A 62 -12.43 14.15 -2.54
N THR A 63 -13.43 13.94 -3.37
CA THR A 63 -14.84 14.26 -3.10
C THR A 63 -15.43 13.44 -1.94
N SER A 64 -14.92 12.27 -1.69
CA SER A 64 -15.34 11.36 -0.61
C SER A 64 -14.46 11.44 0.64
N MET A 65 -13.45 12.30 0.65
CA MET A 65 -12.47 12.42 1.74
C MET A 65 -13.09 12.88 3.07
N ASN A 66 -14.14 13.72 3.02
CA ASN A 66 -14.81 14.20 4.24
C ASN A 66 -15.66 13.10 4.87
N ASP A 67 -16.32 12.29 4.05
CA ASP A 67 -17.09 11.14 4.51
C ASP A 67 -16.14 10.09 5.10
N LEU A 68 -15.03 9.81 4.41
CA LEU A 68 -13.99 8.93 4.93
C LEU A 68 -13.45 9.38 6.29
N LYS A 69 -13.21 10.69 6.50
CA LYS A 69 -12.75 11.21 7.79
C LYS A 69 -13.81 11.09 8.90
N ALA A 70 -15.09 11.16 8.53
CA ALA A 70 -16.19 10.95 9.48
C ALA A 70 -16.30 9.47 9.88
N ASP A 71 -16.21 8.57 8.92
CA ASP A 71 -16.27 7.12 9.12
C ASP A 71 -15.04 6.57 9.85
N LEU A 72 -13.88 7.20 9.69
CA LEU A 72 -12.62 6.84 10.38
C LEU A 72 -12.71 6.96 11.92
N LYS A 73 -13.77 7.49 12.48
CA LYS A 73 -13.94 7.65 13.95
C LYS A 73 -14.56 6.42 14.63
N ALA A 74 -15.14 5.48 13.87
CA ALA A 74 -16.10 4.57 14.46
C ALA A 74 -15.51 3.31 15.10
N TYR A 75 -14.76 2.47 14.41
CA TYR A 75 -14.44 1.15 14.95
C TYR A 75 -13.00 0.72 14.75
N LYS A 76 -12.41 0.14 15.81
CA LYS A 76 -11.14 -0.58 15.76
C LYS A 76 -11.42 -2.06 15.73
N THR A 77 -10.73 -2.76 14.87
CA THR A 77 -10.83 -4.19 14.70
C THR A 77 -9.46 -4.86 14.82
N LYS A 78 -9.45 -6.14 15.12
CA LYS A 78 -8.22 -6.94 15.21
C LYS A 78 -7.79 -7.38 13.80
N PHE A 79 -6.54 -7.16 13.47
CA PHE A 79 -5.95 -7.56 12.20
C PHE A 79 -4.96 -8.71 12.40
N LYS A 80 -5.28 -9.90 11.87
CA LYS A 80 -4.41 -11.10 11.83
C LYS A 80 -3.71 -11.42 13.17
N ASP A 81 -4.39 -11.20 14.29
CA ASP A 81 -3.81 -11.32 15.65
C ASP A 81 -2.60 -10.45 15.95
N ILE A 82 -2.24 -9.53 15.05
CA ILE A 82 -1.07 -8.65 15.16
C ILE A 82 -1.38 -7.42 16.02
N CYS A 83 -2.44 -6.69 15.69
CA CYS A 83 -2.79 -5.42 16.34
C CYS A 83 -4.24 -5.03 16.12
N TRP A 84 -4.66 -3.96 16.81
CA TRP A 84 -5.92 -3.26 16.55
C TRP A 84 -5.66 -2.06 15.64
N LEU A 85 -6.39 -1.98 14.54
CA LEU A 85 -6.35 -0.87 13.60
C LEU A 85 -7.76 -0.48 13.17
N HIS A 86 -7.85 0.51 12.34
CA HIS A 86 -9.13 1.00 11.84
C HIS A 86 -9.80 -0.02 10.92
N ASP A 87 -11.09 -0.32 11.15
CA ASP A 87 -11.82 -1.37 10.45
C ASP A 87 -11.81 -1.18 8.93
N GLY A 88 -12.16 0.01 8.45
CA GLY A 88 -12.16 0.29 7.02
C GLY A 88 -10.80 0.07 6.33
N PHE A 89 -9.68 0.31 7.01
CA PHE A 89 -8.36 0.04 6.40
C PHE A 89 -8.04 -1.44 6.35
N LYS A 90 -8.49 -2.20 7.36
CA LYS A 90 -8.38 -3.66 7.36
C LYS A 90 -9.16 -4.25 6.20
N ASP A 91 -10.43 -3.88 6.07
CA ASP A 91 -11.32 -4.43 5.05
C ASP A 91 -10.80 -4.14 3.63
N GLU A 92 -10.33 -2.93 3.37
CA GLU A 92 -9.72 -2.58 2.08
C GLU A 92 -8.48 -3.44 1.75
N VAL A 93 -7.65 -3.71 2.74
CA VAL A 93 -6.46 -4.56 2.55
C VAL A 93 -6.85 -6.02 2.39
N GLU A 94 -7.77 -6.55 3.19
CA GLU A 94 -8.15 -7.97 3.16
C GLU A 94 -8.77 -8.38 1.82
N LYS A 95 -9.48 -7.49 1.12
CA LYS A 95 -10.01 -7.71 -0.22
C LYS A 95 -8.92 -8.13 -1.22
N ASN A 96 -7.74 -7.55 -1.12
CA ASN A 96 -6.63 -7.76 -2.07
C ASN A 96 -5.45 -8.55 -1.49
N LEU A 97 -5.44 -8.86 -0.19
CA LEU A 97 -4.25 -9.39 0.50
C LEU A 97 -3.72 -10.68 -0.13
N LYS A 98 -4.61 -11.65 -0.39
CA LYS A 98 -4.22 -12.94 -0.99
C LYS A 98 -3.67 -12.76 -2.40
N TRP A 99 -4.26 -11.89 -3.19
CA TRP A 99 -3.82 -11.61 -4.56
C TRP A 99 -2.44 -10.94 -4.56
N VAL A 100 -2.24 -9.92 -3.72
CA VAL A 100 -0.94 -9.25 -3.58
C VAL A 100 0.13 -10.24 -3.10
N ASP A 101 -0.17 -11.03 -2.07
CA ASP A 101 0.75 -12.03 -1.52
C ASP A 101 1.21 -13.05 -2.58
N ASN A 102 0.28 -13.55 -3.39
CA ASN A 102 0.59 -14.45 -4.50
C ASN A 102 1.53 -13.80 -5.52
N LEU A 103 1.30 -12.53 -5.88
CA LEU A 103 2.14 -11.84 -6.87
C LEU A 103 3.53 -11.50 -6.34
N ILE A 104 3.65 -11.05 -5.10
CA ILE A 104 4.98 -10.74 -4.55
C ILE A 104 5.84 -12.01 -4.41
N LYS A 105 5.24 -13.15 -4.07
CA LYS A 105 5.92 -14.46 -4.04
C LYS A 105 6.27 -14.94 -5.45
N LYS A 106 5.34 -14.85 -6.40
CA LYS A 106 5.57 -15.18 -7.82
C LYS A 106 6.76 -14.40 -8.41
N HIS A 107 6.90 -13.13 -8.04
CA HIS A 107 7.97 -12.26 -8.53
C HIS A 107 9.20 -12.20 -7.62
N LYS A 108 9.28 -13.08 -6.61
CA LYS A 108 10.43 -13.24 -5.70
C LYS A 108 10.83 -11.92 -5.04
N ALA A 109 9.86 -11.25 -4.41
CA ALA A 109 10.08 -9.95 -3.76
C ALA A 109 11.16 -10.02 -2.66
N GLU A 110 11.35 -11.18 -2.04
CA GLU A 110 12.39 -11.45 -1.04
C GLU A 110 13.82 -11.28 -1.57
N THR A 111 14.02 -11.42 -2.88
CA THR A 111 15.34 -11.29 -3.55
C THR A 111 15.52 -9.95 -4.26
N LYS A 112 14.53 -9.06 -4.17
CA LYS A 112 14.47 -7.78 -4.89
C LYS A 112 14.25 -6.62 -3.93
N LYS A 113 14.39 -5.39 -4.46
CA LYS A 113 13.94 -4.19 -3.75
C LYS A 113 12.41 -4.21 -3.65
N PHE A 114 11.90 -4.55 -2.48
CA PHE A 114 10.47 -4.57 -2.22
C PHE A 114 10.00 -3.25 -1.62
N SER A 115 8.99 -2.64 -2.21
CA SER A 115 8.41 -1.39 -1.71
C SER A 115 6.89 -1.34 -1.85
N ILE A 116 6.28 -0.49 -1.04
CA ILE A 116 4.83 -0.28 -1.01
C ILE A 116 4.58 1.22 -0.98
N CYS A 117 3.62 1.70 -1.75
CA CYS A 117 3.28 3.13 -1.74
C CYS A 117 1.78 3.38 -1.88
N GLY A 118 1.36 4.59 -1.49
CA GLY A 118 -0.01 5.05 -1.66
C GLY A 118 -0.24 6.47 -1.13
N HIS A 119 -1.30 7.09 -1.66
CA HIS A 119 -1.77 8.41 -1.24
C HIS A 119 -3.08 8.29 -0.46
N SER A 120 -3.29 9.14 0.54
CA SER A 120 -4.53 9.23 1.34
C SER A 120 -4.91 7.87 1.95
N LEU A 121 -6.12 7.34 1.69
CA LEU A 121 -6.56 5.99 2.09
C LEU A 121 -5.58 4.92 1.59
N GLY A 122 -5.10 5.02 0.34
CA GLY A 122 -4.08 4.11 -0.20
C GLY A 122 -2.79 4.14 0.62
N GLY A 123 -2.43 5.30 1.21
CA GLY A 123 -1.32 5.41 2.16
C GLY A 123 -1.59 4.64 3.46
N ALA A 124 -2.82 4.63 3.96
CA ALA A 124 -3.19 3.81 5.11
C ALA A 124 -3.15 2.32 4.78
N MET A 125 -3.69 1.90 3.63
CA MET A 125 -3.58 0.52 3.13
C MET A 125 -2.12 0.09 3.01
N ALA A 126 -1.26 0.96 2.45
CA ALA A 126 0.17 0.71 2.31
C ALA A 126 0.86 0.43 3.67
N HIS A 127 0.47 1.14 4.74
CA HIS A 127 0.96 0.85 6.09
C HIS A 127 0.52 -0.54 6.58
N VAL A 128 -0.74 -0.94 6.32
CA VAL A 128 -1.25 -2.25 6.75
C VAL A 128 -0.59 -3.38 5.98
N PHE A 129 -0.40 -3.23 4.67
CA PHE A 129 0.38 -4.18 3.86
C PHE A 129 1.83 -4.29 4.35
N ALA A 130 2.50 -3.16 4.60
CA ALA A 130 3.88 -3.16 5.09
C ALA A 130 4.00 -3.87 6.44
N LEU A 131 3.07 -3.61 7.36
CA LEU A 131 2.99 -4.32 8.64
C LEU A 131 2.82 -5.83 8.44
N TYR A 132 1.87 -6.25 7.57
CA TYR A 132 1.62 -7.66 7.30
C TYR A 132 2.87 -8.35 6.74
N PHE A 133 3.44 -7.82 5.68
CA PHE A 133 4.58 -8.43 5.01
C PHE A 133 5.84 -8.44 5.88
N SER A 134 6.04 -7.44 6.73
CA SER A 134 7.17 -7.47 7.66
C SER A 134 6.91 -8.36 8.86
N HIS A 135 5.72 -8.32 9.45
CA HIS A 135 5.42 -9.08 10.67
C HIS A 135 5.20 -10.58 10.40
N VAL A 136 4.46 -10.92 9.34
CA VAL A 136 4.06 -12.31 9.00
C VAL A 136 5.06 -12.96 8.05
N GLU A 137 5.34 -12.32 6.94
CA GLU A 137 6.15 -12.88 5.86
C GLU A 137 7.66 -12.60 6.00
N LYS A 138 8.03 -11.78 7.01
CA LYS A 138 9.43 -11.44 7.32
C LYS A 138 10.17 -10.69 6.22
N PHE A 139 9.45 -9.96 5.37
CA PHE A 139 10.05 -9.05 4.41
C PHE A 139 10.47 -7.73 5.08
N SER A 140 11.43 -7.03 4.45
CA SER A 140 11.87 -5.69 4.86
C SER A 140 11.46 -4.64 3.81
N PRO A 141 10.16 -4.28 3.73
CA PRO A 141 9.69 -3.37 2.70
C PRO A 141 10.12 -1.93 2.94
N LYS A 142 10.36 -1.17 1.86
CA LYS A 142 10.34 0.28 1.91
C LYS A 142 8.91 0.79 1.75
N LEU A 143 8.52 1.73 2.58
CA LEU A 143 7.19 2.31 2.56
C LEU A 143 7.24 3.79 2.20
N PHE A 144 6.46 4.19 1.19
CA PHE A 144 6.32 5.60 0.77
C PHE A 144 4.86 6.01 0.84
N THR A 145 4.50 6.94 1.73
CA THR A 145 3.11 7.39 1.86
C THR A 145 2.98 8.90 1.76
N TYR A 146 1.94 9.34 1.08
CA TYR A 146 1.65 10.74 0.78
C TYR A 146 0.28 11.10 1.36
N GLY A 147 0.23 12.04 2.31
CA GLY A 147 -1.02 12.47 2.95
C GLY A 147 -1.79 11.36 3.67
N SER A 148 -1.13 10.28 4.09
CA SER A 148 -1.76 9.13 4.75
C SER A 148 -2.39 9.51 6.09
N PRO A 149 -3.62 9.08 6.41
CA PRO A 149 -4.19 9.22 7.74
C PRO A 149 -3.49 8.33 8.76
N ARG A 150 -3.86 8.49 10.04
CA ARG A 150 -3.38 7.63 11.13
C ARG A 150 -4.09 6.28 11.07
N VAL A 151 -3.34 5.20 10.97
CA VAL A 151 -3.87 3.83 10.75
C VAL A 151 -4.38 3.18 12.02
N GLY A 152 -3.71 3.40 13.14
CA GLY A 152 -4.06 2.75 14.39
C GLY A 152 -3.55 3.49 15.62
N GLY A 153 -3.75 2.89 16.79
CA GLY A 153 -3.35 3.42 18.09
C GLY A 153 -2.08 2.76 18.64
N TRP A 154 -2.07 2.58 19.97
CA TRP A 154 -0.93 2.05 20.70
C TRP A 154 -0.54 0.63 20.25
N SER A 155 -1.51 -0.29 20.06
CA SER A 155 -1.24 -1.67 19.66
C SER A 155 -0.62 -1.75 18.26
N PHE A 156 -1.09 -0.91 17.31
CA PHE A 156 -0.47 -0.77 15.99
C PHE A 156 0.98 -0.30 16.10
N ASN A 157 1.22 0.76 16.89
CA ASN A 157 2.57 1.28 17.09
C ASN A 157 3.50 0.26 17.76
N LYS A 158 2.97 -0.55 18.69
CA LYS A 158 3.75 -1.63 19.32
C LYS A 158 4.16 -2.69 18.29
N ALA A 159 3.23 -3.17 17.47
CA ALA A 159 3.51 -4.11 16.38
C ALA A 159 4.47 -3.52 15.33
N TRP A 160 4.25 -2.26 14.95
CA TRP A 160 5.11 -1.55 14.00
C TRP A 160 6.58 -1.50 14.42
N LYS A 161 6.85 -1.26 15.70
CA LYS A 161 8.22 -1.19 16.25
C LYS A 161 8.96 -2.53 16.21
N THR A 162 8.27 -3.66 16.04
CA THR A 162 8.89 -4.99 15.88
C THR A 162 9.17 -5.35 14.43
N CYS A 163 8.80 -4.49 13.49
CA CYS A 163 8.94 -4.71 12.07
C CYS A 163 10.19 -4.03 11.51
N ASP A 164 10.80 -4.65 10.51
CA ASP A 164 11.87 -4.06 9.72
C ASP A 164 11.28 -3.36 8.49
N ILE A 165 10.87 -2.10 8.66
CA ILE A 165 10.24 -1.29 7.63
C ILE A 165 10.97 0.06 7.52
N ASP A 166 11.55 0.35 6.36
CA ASP A 166 12.11 1.65 6.02
C ASP A 166 11.00 2.60 5.53
N ALA A 167 10.42 3.39 6.43
CA ALA A 167 9.21 4.17 6.17
C ALA A 167 9.48 5.66 5.94
N HIS A 168 8.98 6.16 4.81
CA HIS A 168 9.04 7.56 4.39
C HIS A 168 7.61 8.12 4.28
N ARG A 169 7.26 8.99 5.21
CA ARG A 169 5.92 9.60 5.28
C ARG A 169 5.97 11.07 4.94
N PHE A 170 5.34 11.43 3.81
CA PHE A 170 5.17 12.80 3.36
C PHE A 170 3.82 13.34 3.82
N ARG A 171 3.83 14.50 4.48
CA ARG A 171 2.64 15.22 4.94
C ARG A 171 2.51 16.50 4.13
N ASN A 172 1.29 16.93 3.88
CA ASN A 172 1.00 18.28 3.38
C ASN A 172 1.11 19.27 4.52
#